data_f0238ff4a271aca08c6a81ee5929a2c5
#
_entry.id   f0238ff4a271aca08c6a81ee5929a2c5
#
_cell.length_a   1.000
_cell.length_b   1.000
_cell.length_c   1.000
_cell.angle_alpha   90.00
_cell.angle_beta   90.00
_cell.angle_gamma   90.00
#
_symmetry.space_group_name_H-M   'P 1'
#
loop_
_entity.id
_entity.type
_entity.pdbx_description
1 polymer ?
#
loop_
_entity_poly.entity_id
_entity_poly.type
_entity_poly.pdbx_seq_one_letter_code
_entity_poly.pdbx_strand_id
1 'polypeptide(L)'
;MTLIQRSPLLEYLAFAGLCRTRIVQSAPAAAGAGIRPDAQSALIVVDVQNGFVSGALAVPDGEQVVPVINRIAPAFANVVLTQDWHTPGHASFASTHGSKPFETTKLHYGEQVLWPDHCVQGTTDAELHADLRLPHAQLIVRKGFHEDVDSYSAFQEADRKTPTGLAGYLKERGISKVFIAGLATDFCVAWTALDARRLGFEAWVIEDACRAIDLNDSLAAAWKQMADAGVHRIRSADIELPG
;
A
#
# COMPACT_ATOMS: atom_id res chain seq x y z
N MET A 1 -5.32 9.88 -33.41
CA MET A 1 -5.40 10.62 -32.14
C MET A 1 -5.47 9.56 -31.03
N THR A 2 -4.34 9.22 -30.47
CA THR A 2 -4.23 8.20 -29.42
C THR A 2 -4.71 8.82 -28.12
N LEU A 3 -5.83 8.35 -27.60
CA LEU A 3 -6.31 8.70 -26.27
C LEU A 3 -5.27 8.21 -25.27
N ILE A 4 -4.58 9.14 -24.62
CA ILE A 4 -3.73 8.84 -23.47
C ILE A 4 -4.68 8.37 -22.37
N GLN A 5 -4.72 7.07 -22.14
CA GLN A 5 -5.44 6.44 -21.04
C GLN A 5 -4.83 6.97 -19.74
N ARG A 6 -5.58 7.78 -18.99
CA ARG A 6 -5.12 8.33 -17.71
C ARG A 6 -5.09 7.20 -16.69
N SER A 7 -3.95 7.03 -16.02
CA SER A 7 -3.80 6.06 -14.94
C SER A 7 -4.87 6.29 -13.85
N PRO A 8 -5.46 5.23 -13.26
CA PRO A 8 -6.40 5.34 -12.12
C PRO A 8 -5.85 6.20 -10.99
N LEU A 9 -4.55 6.21 -10.82
CA LEU A 9 -3.84 7.05 -9.87
C LEU A 9 -3.95 8.55 -10.19
N LEU A 10 -4.11 8.95 -11.46
CA LEU A 10 -4.24 10.35 -11.89
C LEU A 10 -5.62 10.95 -11.53
N GLU A 11 -6.68 10.18 -11.52
CA GLU A 11 -8.00 10.65 -11.07
C GLU A 11 -8.05 10.83 -9.54
N TYR A 12 -7.18 10.14 -8.81
CA TYR A 12 -7.07 10.27 -7.36
C TYR A 12 -6.86 11.72 -6.90
N LEU A 13 -6.12 12.53 -7.65
CA LEU A 13 -5.82 13.94 -7.29
C LEU A 13 -6.82 14.95 -7.83
N ALA A 14 -7.60 14.64 -8.86
CA ALA A 14 -8.55 15.57 -9.45
C ALA A 14 -9.74 15.90 -8.51
N PHE A 15 -10.02 15.06 -7.52
CA PHE A 15 -11.09 15.23 -6.53
C PHE A 15 -10.65 15.85 -5.19
N ALA A 16 -9.34 16.07 -4.98
CA ALA A 16 -8.83 16.74 -3.79
C ALA A 16 -9.01 18.25 -3.94
N GLY A 17 -10.24 18.72 -3.81
CA GLY A 17 -10.57 20.15 -3.73
C GLY A 17 -9.76 20.82 -2.62
N LEU A 18 -9.10 21.90 -2.99
CA LEU A 18 -8.29 22.85 -2.21
C LEU A 18 -8.69 22.97 -0.73
N CYS A 19 -8.10 22.16 0.13
CA CYS A 19 -7.94 22.53 1.53
C CYS A 19 -6.51 23.07 1.68
N ARG A 20 -6.37 24.40 1.80
CA ARG A 20 -5.10 25.08 2.08
C ARG A 20 -4.69 24.77 3.53
N THR A 21 -4.15 23.60 3.77
CA THR A 21 -3.38 23.32 4.98
C THR A 21 -1.96 23.83 4.73
N ARG A 22 -1.44 24.65 5.65
CA ARG A 22 -0.05 25.12 5.63
C ARG A 22 0.86 23.89 5.54
N ILE A 23 1.53 23.73 4.40
CA ILE A 23 2.61 22.77 4.23
C ILE A 23 3.73 23.24 5.15
N VAL A 24 3.91 22.56 6.27
CA VAL A 24 5.17 22.65 7.02
C VAL A 24 6.18 21.88 6.16
N GLN A 25 6.99 22.62 5.45
CA GLN A 25 8.14 22.07 4.73
C GLN A 25 9.07 21.43 5.77
N SER A 26 9.00 20.10 5.91
CA SER A 26 10.03 19.35 6.61
C SER A 26 11.31 19.47 5.80
N ALA A 27 12.37 19.94 6.44
CA ALA A 27 13.70 19.99 5.86
C ALA A 27 14.13 18.58 5.40
N PRO A 28 14.90 18.47 4.30
CA PRO A 28 15.46 17.19 3.89
C PRO A 28 16.26 16.61 5.06
N ALA A 29 16.04 15.34 5.36
CA ALA A 29 16.83 14.64 6.38
C ALA A 29 18.32 14.80 6.05
N ALA A 30 19.09 15.27 7.02
CA ALA A 30 20.54 15.46 6.86
C ALA A 30 21.15 14.09 6.50
N ALA A 31 21.88 14.02 5.40
CA ALA A 31 22.66 12.86 5.03
C ALA A 31 23.69 12.58 6.13
N GLY A 32 23.51 11.47 6.91
CA GLY A 32 24.52 11.04 7.88
C GLY A 32 24.05 10.41 9.18
N ALA A 33 22.81 10.64 9.63
CA ALA A 33 22.27 9.94 10.80
C ALA A 33 21.21 8.93 10.34
N GLY A 34 21.37 7.65 10.65
CA GLY A 34 20.37 6.63 10.35
C GLY A 34 19.01 6.98 10.96
N ILE A 35 17.95 6.54 10.31
CA ILE A 35 16.58 6.73 10.80
C ILE A 35 16.33 5.72 11.91
N ARG A 36 16.09 6.20 13.12
CA ARG A 36 15.74 5.36 14.26
C ARG A 36 14.24 5.40 14.50
N PRO A 37 13.49 4.33 14.19
CA PRO A 37 12.09 4.26 14.55
C PRO A 37 11.91 4.37 16.08
N ASP A 38 10.92 5.15 16.48
CA ASP A 38 10.60 5.41 17.89
C ASP A 38 9.23 4.80 18.28
N ALA A 39 8.78 5.04 19.49
CA ALA A 39 7.49 4.53 19.99
C ALA A 39 6.27 5.09 19.20
N GLN A 40 6.44 6.20 18.49
CA GLN A 40 5.41 6.81 17.64
C GLN A 40 5.48 6.31 16.18
N SER A 41 6.36 5.36 15.88
CA SER A 41 6.58 4.80 14.56
C SER A 41 5.91 3.43 14.43
N ALA A 42 5.27 3.17 13.29
CA ALA A 42 4.75 1.85 12.94
C ALA A 42 5.26 1.42 11.55
N LEU A 43 5.59 0.15 11.40
CA LEU A 43 5.81 -0.49 10.10
C LEU A 43 4.48 -1.07 9.62
N ILE A 44 4.05 -0.68 8.43
CA ILE A 44 2.90 -1.26 7.74
C ILE A 44 3.45 -2.13 6.60
N VAL A 45 3.26 -3.43 6.71
CA VAL A 45 3.66 -4.42 5.71
C VAL A 45 2.46 -4.75 4.85
N VAL A 46 2.49 -4.27 3.61
CA VAL A 46 1.35 -4.27 2.71
C VAL A 46 1.36 -5.54 1.86
N ASP A 47 0.33 -6.35 2.01
CA ASP A 47 -0.09 -7.44 1.12
C ASP A 47 1.03 -8.40 0.69
N VAL A 48 1.92 -8.78 1.61
CA VAL A 48 2.95 -9.81 1.33
C VAL A 48 2.30 -11.18 1.44
N GLN A 49 1.43 -11.47 0.46
CA GLN A 49 0.60 -12.68 0.34
C GLN A 49 1.10 -13.56 -0.81
N ASN A 50 0.77 -14.85 -0.77
CA ASN A 50 1.15 -15.79 -1.83
C ASN A 50 0.65 -15.31 -3.21
N GLY A 51 -0.54 -14.74 -3.29
CA GLY A 51 -1.14 -14.21 -4.52
C GLY A 51 -0.28 -13.16 -5.23
N PHE A 52 0.37 -12.29 -4.45
CA PHE A 52 1.22 -11.23 -4.96
C PHE A 52 2.71 -11.60 -5.05
N VAL A 53 3.15 -12.61 -4.30
CA VAL A 53 4.54 -13.06 -4.36
C VAL A 53 4.77 -14.02 -5.52
N SER A 54 3.89 -15.00 -5.71
CA SER A 54 4.08 -16.07 -6.72
C SER A 54 2.77 -16.61 -7.30
N GLY A 55 1.62 -16.08 -6.88
CA GLY A 55 0.29 -16.60 -7.23
C GLY A 55 -0.38 -15.88 -8.39
N ALA A 56 -1.69 -15.69 -8.29
CA ALA A 56 -2.54 -15.27 -9.40
C ALA A 56 -2.24 -13.85 -9.92
N LEU A 57 -1.73 -12.96 -9.08
CA LEU A 57 -1.32 -11.59 -9.44
C LEU A 57 0.14 -11.35 -9.01
N ALA A 58 1.03 -12.28 -9.39
CA ALA A 58 2.44 -12.20 -9.00
C ALA A 58 3.09 -10.90 -9.49
N VAL A 59 3.68 -10.17 -8.54
CA VAL A 59 4.45 -8.95 -8.80
C VAL A 59 5.87 -9.34 -9.19
N PRO A 60 6.46 -8.78 -10.26
CA PRO A 60 7.84 -9.05 -10.63
C PRO A 60 8.80 -8.91 -9.44
N ASP A 61 9.63 -9.92 -9.20
CA ASP A 61 10.57 -9.99 -8.07
C ASP A 61 9.92 -9.81 -6.68
N GLY A 62 8.64 -10.11 -6.54
CA GLY A 62 7.86 -9.91 -5.30
C GLY A 62 8.44 -10.62 -4.09
N GLU A 63 9.04 -11.80 -4.27
CA GLU A 63 9.68 -12.56 -3.20
C GLU A 63 10.87 -11.84 -2.55
N GLN A 64 11.53 -10.93 -3.28
CA GLN A 64 12.71 -10.22 -2.78
C GLN A 64 12.38 -9.22 -1.65
N VAL A 65 11.12 -8.84 -1.49
CA VAL A 65 10.71 -7.95 -0.37
C VAL A 65 10.79 -8.67 0.97
N VAL A 66 10.54 -9.97 1.00
CA VAL A 66 10.42 -10.77 2.23
C VAL A 66 11.68 -10.71 3.12
N PRO A 67 12.90 -11.03 2.60
CA PRO A 67 14.10 -10.95 3.44
C PRO A 67 14.43 -9.53 3.89
N VAL A 68 14.11 -8.51 3.09
CA VAL A 68 14.33 -7.12 3.46
C VAL A 68 13.41 -6.73 4.62
N ILE A 69 12.11 -7.03 4.51
CA ILE A 69 11.12 -6.77 5.56
C ILE A 69 11.47 -7.51 6.85
N ASN A 70 11.79 -8.79 6.78
CA ASN A 70 12.20 -9.58 7.95
C ASN A 70 13.40 -8.97 8.69
N ARG A 71 14.35 -8.39 7.95
CA ARG A 71 15.54 -7.77 8.51
C ARG A 71 15.24 -6.44 9.22
N ILE A 72 14.37 -5.59 8.65
CA ILE A 72 14.11 -4.26 9.20
C ILE A 72 13.01 -4.25 10.27
N ALA A 73 12.08 -5.20 10.23
CA ALA A 73 10.92 -5.21 11.13
C ALA A 73 11.29 -5.20 12.63
N PRO A 74 12.38 -5.84 13.10
CA PRO A 74 12.79 -5.76 14.51
C PRO A 74 13.12 -4.35 14.99
N ALA A 75 13.37 -3.38 14.09
CA ALA A 75 13.56 -1.98 14.48
C ALA A 75 12.27 -1.28 14.91
N PHE A 76 11.11 -1.88 14.65
CA PHE A 76 9.81 -1.28 14.92
C PHE A 76 9.10 -2.01 16.07
N ALA A 77 8.72 -1.23 17.09
CA ALA A 77 7.91 -1.75 18.20
C ALA A 77 6.45 -2.01 17.78
N ASN A 78 5.96 -1.30 16.74
CA ASN A 78 4.62 -1.46 16.24
C ASN A 78 4.68 -1.95 14.78
N VAL A 79 4.10 -3.10 14.52
CA VAL A 79 4.04 -3.72 13.17
C VAL A 79 2.60 -4.11 12.86
N VAL A 80 2.14 -3.66 11.70
CA VAL A 80 0.81 -3.98 11.16
C VAL A 80 1.00 -4.66 9.79
N LEU A 81 0.25 -5.71 9.54
CA LEU A 81 0.17 -6.38 8.25
C LEU A 81 -1.15 -5.99 7.57
N THR A 82 -1.17 -5.96 6.25
CA THR A 82 -2.42 -5.95 5.50
C THR A 82 -2.60 -7.23 4.71
N GLN A 83 -3.85 -7.51 4.36
CA GLN A 83 -4.23 -8.69 3.62
C GLN A 83 -5.40 -8.33 2.70
N ASP A 84 -5.22 -8.45 1.38
CA ASP A 84 -6.34 -8.49 0.46
C ASP A 84 -7.17 -9.73 0.77
N TRP A 85 -8.49 -9.55 0.88
CA TRP A 85 -9.39 -10.58 1.35
C TRP A 85 -10.68 -10.58 0.55
N HIS A 86 -10.56 -10.75 -0.78
CA HIS A 86 -11.66 -10.59 -1.72
C HIS A 86 -12.69 -11.72 -1.63
N THR A 87 -13.96 -11.36 -1.79
CA THR A 87 -15.02 -12.37 -1.96
C THR A 87 -14.91 -13.06 -3.33
N PRO A 88 -15.39 -14.29 -3.48
CA PRO A 88 -15.62 -14.84 -4.82
C PRO A 88 -16.52 -13.92 -5.64
N GLY A 89 -16.17 -13.62 -6.89
CA GLY A 89 -16.94 -12.72 -7.74
C GLY A 89 -16.79 -11.23 -7.42
N HIS A 90 -15.72 -10.85 -6.73
CA HIS A 90 -15.44 -9.46 -6.36
C HIS A 90 -15.45 -8.50 -7.56
N ALA A 91 -15.95 -7.27 -7.36
CA ALA A 91 -16.13 -6.27 -8.42
C ALA A 91 -14.82 -5.82 -9.11
N SER A 92 -13.65 -6.06 -8.52
CA SER A 92 -12.36 -5.77 -9.14
C SER A 92 -11.86 -6.89 -10.06
N PHE A 93 -12.53 -8.03 -10.13
CA PHE A 93 -12.08 -9.16 -10.95
C PHE A 93 -12.57 -9.06 -12.39
N ALA A 94 -11.67 -9.32 -13.33
CA ALA A 94 -12.01 -9.34 -14.75
C ALA A 94 -13.05 -10.42 -15.10
N SER A 95 -12.99 -11.56 -14.42
CA SER A 95 -13.93 -12.68 -14.57
C SER A 95 -15.37 -12.27 -14.27
N THR A 96 -15.58 -11.43 -13.25
CA THR A 96 -16.89 -10.91 -12.84
C THR A 96 -17.58 -10.10 -13.94
N HIS A 97 -16.79 -9.47 -14.80
CA HIS A 97 -17.28 -8.64 -15.92
C HIS A 97 -17.21 -9.32 -17.28
N GLY A 98 -16.72 -10.55 -17.36
CA GLY A 98 -16.44 -11.20 -18.65
C GLY A 98 -15.37 -10.48 -19.48
N SER A 99 -14.51 -9.72 -18.82
CA SER A 99 -13.42 -8.90 -19.39
C SER A 99 -12.09 -9.61 -19.26
N LYS A 100 -11.04 -9.02 -19.84
CA LYS A 100 -9.67 -9.50 -19.67
C LYS A 100 -9.00 -8.79 -18.50
N PRO A 101 -8.08 -9.44 -17.78
CA PRO A 101 -7.23 -8.78 -16.80
C PRO A 101 -6.52 -7.55 -17.38
N PHE A 102 -6.38 -6.52 -16.55
CA PHE A 102 -5.75 -5.21 -16.84
C PHE A 102 -6.58 -4.29 -17.76
N GLU A 103 -7.76 -4.68 -18.20
CA GLU A 103 -8.75 -3.75 -18.76
C GLU A 103 -9.31 -2.87 -17.65
N THR A 104 -9.93 -1.74 -18.01
CA THR A 104 -10.57 -0.84 -17.05
C THR A 104 -12.07 -0.82 -17.25
N THR A 105 -12.81 -0.63 -16.16
CA THR A 105 -14.25 -0.42 -16.17
C THR A 105 -14.62 0.72 -15.23
N LYS A 106 -15.83 1.27 -15.40
CA LYS A 106 -16.35 2.29 -14.50
C LYS A 106 -17.32 1.66 -13.52
N LEU A 107 -16.95 1.69 -12.25
CA LEU A 107 -17.81 1.27 -11.14
C LEU A 107 -18.42 2.49 -10.43
N HIS A 108 -19.26 2.25 -9.42
CA HIS A 108 -19.97 3.32 -8.71
C HIS A 108 -19.04 4.29 -7.94
N TYR A 109 -17.82 3.85 -7.63
CA TYR A 109 -16.81 4.65 -6.94
C TYR A 109 -15.73 5.26 -7.87
N GLY A 110 -15.76 4.98 -9.17
CA GLY A 110 -14.81 5.54 -10.14
C GLY A 110 -14.32 4.51 -11.15
N GLU A 111 -13.17 4.81 -11.77
CA GLU A 111 -12.50 3.90 -12.68
C GLU A 111 -11.79 2.80 -11.91
N GLN A 112 -11.96 1.55 -12.35
CA GLN A 112 -11.38 0.36 -11.76
C GLN A 112 -10.57 -0.42 -12.78
N VAL A 113 -9.32 -0.75 -12.43
CA VAL A 113 -8.54 -1.75 -13.16
C VAL A 113 -9.07 -3.13 -12.80
N LEU A 114 -9.37 -3.94 -13.81
CA LEU A 114 -9.84 -5.30 -13.61
C LEU A 114 -8.66 -6.25 -13.49
N TRP A 115 -8.59 -6.93 -12.37
CA TRP A 115 -7.51 -7.83 -12.01
C TRP A 115 -7.85 -9.29 -12.33
N PRO A 116 -6.85 -10.19 -12.48
CA PRO A 116 -7.11 -11.62 -12.33
C PRO A 116 -7.73 -11.89 -10.95
N ASP A 117 -8.50 -12.95 -10.81
CA ASP A 117 -9.00 -13.39 -9.52
C ASP A 117 -7.80 -13.71 -8.61
N HIS A 118 -7.67 -13.00 -7.50
CA HIS A 118 -6.53 -13.11 -6.60
C HIS A 118 -6.97 -12.93 -5.15
N CYS A 119 -6.20 -13.44 -4.22
CA CYS A 119 -6.40 -13.28 -2.78
C CYS A 119 -7.85 -13.53 -2.33
N VAL A 120 -8.52 -14.52 -2.93
CA VAL A 120 -9.89 -14.89 -2.57
C VAL A 120 -9.90 -15.49 -1.17
N GLN A 121 -10.85 -15.09 -0.37
CA GLN A 121 -11.03 -15.49 1.01
C GLN A 121 -10.92 -17.00 1.20
N GLY A 122 -10.10 -17.43 2.18
CA GLY A 122 -9.92 -18.84 2.54
C GLY A 122 -9.08 -19.67 1.57
N THR A 123 -8.49 -19.05 0.54
CA THR A 123 -7.56 -19.74 -0.37
C THR A 123 -6.11 -19.55 0.06
N THR A 124 -5.24 -20.45 -0.36
CA THR A 124 -3.78 -20.33 -0.15
C THR A 124 -3.22 -19.07 -0.79
N ASP A 125 -3.82 -18.59 -1.88
CA ASP A 125 -3.44 -17.35 -2.56
C ASP A 125 -3.60 -16.13 -1.64
N ALA A 126 -4.63 -16.11 -0.80
CA ALA A 126 -4.87 -15.05 0.18
C ALA A 126 -4.03 -15.14 1.46
N GLU A 127 -3.33 -16.24 1.70
CA GLU A 127 -2.48 -16.39 2.89
C GLU A 127 -1.24 -15.49 2.80
N LEU A 128 -0.79 -15.01 3.96
CA LEU A 128 0.51 -14.34 4.07
C LEU A 128 1.63 -15.30 3.68
N HIS A 129 2.67 -14.79 3.04
CA HIS A 129 3.81 -15.60 2.60
C HIS A 129 4.48 -16.29 3.78
N ALA A 130 4.74 -17.59 3.67
CA ALA A 130 5.22 -18.44 4.77
C ALA A 130 6.58 -18.00 5.35
N ASP A 131 7.43 -17.39 4.51
CA ASP A 131 8.74 -16.89 4.94
C ASP A 131 8.68 -15.48 5.54
N LEU A 132 7.51 -14.83 5.58
CA LEU A 132 7.33 -13.56 6.29
C LEU A 132 7.27 -13.83 7.80
N ARG A 133 8.37 -13.54 8.50
CA ARG A 133 8.56 -13.88 9.92
C ARG A 133 8.44 -12.65 10.82
N LEU A 134 7.22 -12.27 11.12
CA LEU A 134 6.88 -11.09 11.92
C LEU A 134 6.05 -11.47 13.15
N PRO A 135 6.59 -12.30 14.09
CA PRO A 135 5.82 -12.82 15.24
C PRO A 135 5.37 -11.71 16.21
N HIS A 136 5.97 -10.54 16.14
CA HIS A 136 5.64 -9.37 16.95
C HIS A 136 4.63 -8.43 16.28
N ALA A 137 4.12 -8.75 15.08
CA ALA A 137 3.03 -7.99 14.48
C ALA A 137 1.77 -8.05 15.34
N GLN A 138 1.16 -6.88 15.61
CA GLN A 138 0.03 -6.79 16.54
C GLN A 138 -1.33 -6.79 15.85
N LEU A 139 -1.38 -6.48 14.55
CA LEU A 139 -2.62 -6.34 13.81
C LEU A 139 -2.46 -6.85 12.38
N ILE A 140 -3.47 -7.57 11.90
CA ILE A 140 -3.67 -7.85 10.48
C ILE A 140 -4.95 -7.15 10.04
N VAL A 141 -4.83 -6.21 9.12
CA VAL A 141 -5.97 -5.50 8.52
C VAL A 141 -6.36 -6.21 7.24
N ARG A 142 -7.53 -6.80 7.21
CA ARG A 142 -8.12 -7.32 5.97
C ARG A 142 -8.82 -6.19 5.24
N LYS A 143 -8.58 -6.08 3.95
CA LYS A 143 -9.16 -5.07 3.07
C LYS A 143 -9.75 -5.69 1.80
N GLY A 144 -10.62 -4.97 1.08
CA GLY A 144 -11.24 -5.47 -0.13
C GLY A 144 -12.18 -6.67 0.10
N PHE A 145 -12.83 -6.74 1.27
CA PHE A 145 -13.77 -7.82 1.61
C PHE A 145 -15.23 -7.48 1.32
N HIS A 146 -15.53 -6.25 0.95
CA HIS A 146 -16.84 -5.87 0.42
C HIS A 146 -16.88 -6.16 -1.08
N GLU A 147 -17.86 -6.93 -1.53
CA GLU A 147 -17.94 -7.48 -2.88
C GLU A 147 -17.95 -6.41 -3.99
N ASP A 148 -18.54 -5.26 -3.72
CA ASP A 148 -18.85 -4.21 -4.69
C ASP A 148 -17.87 -3.03 -4.70
N VAL A 149 -16.83 -3.05 -3.84
CA VAL A 149 -15.82 -1.99 -3.75
C VAL A 149 -14.42 -2.55 -3.51
N ASP A 150 -13.45 -2.09 -4.29
CA ASP A 150 -12.05 -2.47 -4.14
C ASP A 150 -11.34 -1.69 -3.02
N SER A 151 -10.18 -2.15 -2.57
CA SER A 151 -9.42 -1.53 -1.50
C SER A 151 -7.92 -1.65 -1.71
N TYR A 152 -7.31 -0.61 -2.29
CA TYR A 152 -5.85 -0.55 -2.39
C TYR A 152 -5.22 -0.08 -1.07
N SER A 153 -5.77 0.98 -0.49
CA SER A 153 -5.22 1.56 0.74
C SER A 153 -5.47 0.70 1.97
N ALA A 154 -4.49 0.62 2.86
CA ALA A 154 -4.65 0.05 4.20
C ALA A 154 -5.59 0.86 5.10
N PHE A 155 -5.96 2.09 4.73
CA PHE A 155 -6.74 3.00 5.58
C PHE A 155 -8.22 3.10 5.20
N GLN A 156 -8.53 2.97 3.92
CA GLN A 156 -9.91 3.07 3.42
C GLN A 156 -10.06 2.38 2.07
N GLU A 157 -11.28 2.02 1.73
CA GLU A 157 -11.63 1.44 0.44
C GLU A 157 -11.65 2.47 -0.69
N ALA A 158 -11.75 2.02 -1.94
CA ALA A 158 -11.69 2.86 -3.14
C ALA A 158 -12.86 3.86 -3.24
N ASP A 159 -13.98 3.60 -2.57
CA ASP A 159 -15.12 4.52 -2.45
C ASP A 159 -14.81 5.79 -1.63
N ARG A 160 -13.70 5.82 -0.91
CA ARG A 160 -13.21 6.91 -0.05
C ARG A 160 -14.13 7.27 1.11
N LYS A 161 -14.99 6.35 1.49
CA LYS A 161 -15.96 6.51 2.58
C LYS A 161 -15.84 5.43 3.62
N THR A 162 -15.49 4.21 3.19
CA THR A 162 -15.43 3.03 4.04
C THR A 162 -14.04 2.88 4.66
N PRO A 163 -13.87 3.18 5.97
CA PRO A 163 -12.58 3.05 6.63
C PRO A 163 -12.30 1.59 6.99
N THR A 164 -11.04 1.18 6.97
CA THR A 164 -10.59 -0.13 7.46
C THR A 164 -10.49 -0.20 9.00
N GLY A 165 -10.46 0.95 9.67
CA GLY A 165 -10.21 1.05 11.11
C GLY A 165 -8.75 1.31 11.47
N LEU A 166 -7.79 1.15 10.54
CA LEU A 166 -6.36 1.30 10.82
C LEU A 166 -6.00 2.67 11.38
N ALA A 167 -6.60 3.75 10.84
CA ALA A 167 -6.31 5.11 11.32
C ALA A 167 -6.66 5.31 12.81
N GLY A 168 -7.79 4.77 13.25
CA GLY A 168 -8.20 4.77 14.65
C GLY A 168 -7.22 3.99 15.53
N TYR A 169 -6.91 2.76 15.12
CA TYR A 169 -5.95 1.91 15.81
C TYR A 169 -4.58 2.61 16.02
N LEU A 170 -4.02 3.21 14.96
CA LEU A 170 -2.73 3.90 15.05
C LEU A 170 -2.79 5.13 15.96
N LYS A 171 -3.85 5.94 15.83
CA LYS A 171 -4.04 7.15 16.66
C LYS A 171 -4.19 6.84 18.14
N GLU A 172 -4.96 5.81 18.49
CA GLU A 172 -5.14 5.36 19.88
C GLU A 172 -3.82 4.89 20.52
N ARG A 173 -2.87 4.40 19.72
CA ARG A 173 -1.52 4.01 20.15
C ARG A 173 -0.52 5.16 20.13
N GLY A 174 -0.93 6.38 19.79
CA GLY A 174 -0.06 7.55 19.70
C GLY A 174 0.90 7.51 18.51
N ILE A 175 0.64 6.68 17.49
CA ILE A 175 1.45 6.60 16.28
C ILE A 175 1.21 7.85 15.43
N SER A 176 2.29 8.48 15.01
CA SER A 176 2.30 9.65 14.14
C SER A 176 3.12 9.45 12.85
N LYS A 177 3.97 8.41 12.80
CA LYS A 177 4.86 8.09 11.70
C LYS A 177 4.59 6.68 11.22
N VAL A 178 4.42 6.51 9.91
CA VAL A 178 4.23 5.19 9.31
C VAL A 178 5.30 4.93 8.26
N PHE A 179 5.93 3.78 8.37
CA PHE A 179 6.89 3.24 7.43
C PHE A 179 6.20 2.12 6.66
N ILE A 180 6.26 2.16 5.34
CA ILE A 180 5.46 1.31 4.47
C ILE A 180 6.38 0.49 3.60
N ALA A 181 6.15 -0.83 3.57
CA ALA A 181 6.86 -1.80 2.75
C ALA A 181 5.85 -2.81 2.20
N GLY A 182 6.19 -3.55 1.16
CA GLY A 182 5.35 -4.62 0.60
C GLY A 182 4.98 -4.43 -0.86
N LEU A 183 3.78 -4.88 -1.23
CA LEU A 183 3.33 -5.04 -2.61
C LEU A 183 1.96 -4.37 -2.84
N ALA A 184 1.66 -3.83 -4.04
CA ALA A 184 2.63 -3.39 -5.01
C ALA A 184 2.90 -1.89 -4.84
N THR A 185 4.13 -1.44 -5.15
CA THR A 185 4.56 -0.04 -4.95
C THR A 185 3.60 0.97 -5.54
N ASP A 186 3.15 0.73 -6.76
CA ASP A 186 2.35 1.61 -7.60
C ASP A 186 0.83 1.53 -7.34
N PHE A 187 0.39 0.60 -6.50
CA PHE A 187 -1.00 0.40 -6.09
C PHE A 187 -1.13 0.44 -4.57
N CYS A 188 -1.21 -0.69 -3.89
CA CYS A 188 -1.55 -0.75 -2.46
C CYS A 188 -0.58 0.04 -1.57
N VAL A 189 0.72 0.03 -1.88
CA VAL A 189 1.73 0.81 -1.14
C VAL A 189 1.52 2.31 -1.36
N ALA A 190 1.41 2.76 -2.62
CA ALA A 190 1.23 4.18 -2.93
C ALA A 190 -0.07 4.73 -2.35
N TRP A 191 -1.19 4.01 -2.51
CA TRP A 191 -2.48 4.44 -1.95
C TRP A 191 -2.45 4.51 -0.43
N THR A 192 -1.81 3.54 0.23
CA THR A 192 -1.60 3.57 1.67
C THR A 192 -0.78 4.79 2.10
N ALA A 193 0.32 5.10 1.40
CA ALA A 193 1.18 6.23 1.72
C ALA A 193 0.47 7.59 1.53
N LEU A 194 -0.28 7.73 0.43
CA LEU A 194 -1.06 8.94 0.14
C LEU A 194 -2.17 9.16 1.17
N ASP A 195 -2.88 8.09 1.56
CA ASP A 195 -3.92 8.18 2.58
C ASP A 195 -3.34 8.45 3.97
N ALA A 196 -2.19 7.86 4.31
CA ALA A 196 -1.48 8.18 5.55
C ALA A 196 -1.20 9.69 5.65
N ARG A 197 -0.66 10.30 4.58
CA ARG A 197 -0.42 11.75 4.52
C ARG A 197 -1.69 12.55 4.69
N ARG A 198 -2.77 12.16 4.01
CA ARG A 198 -4.07 12.84 4.08
C ARG A 198 -4.70 12.77 5.46
N LEU A 199 -4.46 11.67 6.20
CA LEU A 199 -4.94 11.45 7.56
C LEU A 199 -4.06 12.08 8.64
N GLY A 200 -2.95 12.77 8.23
CA GLY A 200 -2.07 13.52 9.11
C GLY A 200 -0.87 12.74 9.63
N PHE A 201 -0.63 11.52 9.14
CA PHE A 201 0.60 10.78 9.49
C PHE A 201 1.78 11.28 8.66
N GLU A 202 2.98 11.24 9.22
CA GLU A 202 4.21 11.30 8.45
C GLU A 202 4.42 9.92 7.80
N ALA A 203 4.64 9.90 6.48
CA ALA A 203 4.70 8.66 5.72
C ALA A 203 6.06 8.47 5.02
N TRP A 204 6.59 7.27 5.16
CA TRP A 204 7.88 6.85 4.63
C TRP A 204 7.69 5.55 3.84
N VAL A 205 8.12 5.50 2.57
CA VAL A 205 8.11 4.27 1.78
C VAL A 205 9.53 3.76 1.65
N ILE A 206 9.72 2.48 2.03
CA ILE A 206 11.02 1.80 2.01
C ILE A 206 11.16 1.14 0.63
N GLU A 207 11.81 1.84 -0.30
CA GLU A 207 11.85 1.51 -1.72
C GLU A 207 12.31 0.08 -2.00
N ASP A 208 13.43 -0.34 -1.43
CA ASP A 208 14.02 -1.66 -1.66
C ASP A 208 13.29 -2.80 -0.92
N ALA A 209 12.32 -2.46 -0.06
CA ALA A 209 11.37 -3.38 0.55
C ALA A 209 10.00 -3.38 -0.18
N CYS A 210 9.93 -2.83 -1.39
CA CYS A 210 8.73 -2.81 -2.24
C CYS A 210 9.06 -3.31 -3.65
N ARG A 211 8.03 -3.82 -4.36
CA ARG A 211 8.09 -4.14 -5.80
C ARG A 211 6.80 -3.68 -6.46
N ALA A 212 6.88 -3.39 -7.76
CA ALA A 212 5.79 -2.80 -8.53
C ALA A 212 5.27 -3.75 -9.62
N ILE A 213 4.01 -3.56 -9.99
CA ILE A 213 3.40 -4.17 -11.19
C ILE A 213 3.85 -3.41 -12.44
N ASP A 214 3.99 -2.09 -12.33
CA ASP A 214 4.38 -1.15 -13.40
C ASP A 214 3.49 -1.21 -14.65
N LEU A 215 2.19 -1.17 -14.42
CA LEU A 215 1.19 -1.17 -15.50
C LEU A 215 1.14 0.22 -16.17
N ASN A 216 1.57 0.32 -17.44
CA ASN A 216 1.56 1.58 -18.21
C ASN A 216 2.26 2.75 -17.49
N ASP A 217 3.49 2.57 -17.05
CA ASP A 217 4.29 3.55 -16.31
C ASP A 217 3.70 3.98 -14.95
N SER A 218 2.85 3.13 -14.34
CA SER A 218 2.21 3.41 -13.05
C SER A 218 3.23 3.64 -11.93
N LEU A 219 4.39 2.98 -11.97
CA LEU A 219 5.43 3.15 -10.96
C LEU A 219 5.99 4.58 -10.94
N ALA A 220 6.32 5.13 -12.11
CA ALA A 220 6.84 6.49 -12.21
C ALA A 220 5.78 7.51 -11.76
N ALA A 221 4.52 7.30 -12.13
CA ALA A 221 3.39 8.14 -11.72
C ALA A 221 3.17 8.07 -10.19
N ALA A 222 3.24 6.88 -9.60
CA ALA A 222 3.08 6.68 -8.15
C ALA A 222 4.16 7.39 -7.35
N TRP A 223 5.43 7.26 -7.74
CA TRP A 223 6.54 7.96 -7.07
C TRP A 223 6.39 9.47 -7.15
N LYS A 224 5.97 10.00 -8.31
CA LYS A 224 5.71 11.43 -8.45
C LYS A 224 4.61 11.88 -7.49
N GLN A 225 3.48 11.19 -7.44
CA GLN A 225 2.36 11.55 -6.58
C GLN A 225 2.71 11.47 -5.10
N MET A 226 3.42 10.43 -4.69
CA MET A 226 3.91 10.29 -3.32
C MET A 226 4.84 11.44 -2.93
N ALA A 227 5.76 11.83 -3.82
CA ALA A 227 6.66 12.97 -3.60
C ALA A 227 5.88 14.29 -3.48
N ASP A 228 4.91 14.54 -4.37
CA ASP A 228 4.05 15.74 -4.36
C ASP A 228 3.21 15.81 -3.07
N ALA A 229 2.83 14.66 -2.48
CA ALA A 229 2.12 14.57 -1.20
C ALA A 229 3.04 14.66 0.03
N GLY A 230 4.36 14.75 -0.16
CA GLY A 230 5.33 14.80 0.93
C GLY A 230 5.58 13.46 1.60
N VAL A 231 5.46 12.36 0.86
CA VAL A 231 5.92 11.03 1.29
C VAL A 231 7.43 10.96 1.13
N HIS A 232 8.11 10.46 2.15
CA HIS A 232 9.55 10.26 2.12
C HIS A 232 9.89 8.93 1.44
N ARG A 233 10.78 8.95 0.45
CA ARG A 233 11.35 7.77 -0.19
C ARG A 233 12.69 7.46 0.45
N ILE A 234 12.82 6.28 1.07
CA ILE A 234 14.03 5.83 1.77
C ILE A 234 14.40 4.41 1.35
N ARG A 235 15.55 3.94 1.82
CA ARG A 235 15.98 2.55 1.66
C ARG A 235 16.09 1.87 3.02
N SER A 236 16.05 0.55 3.01
CA SER A 236 16.20 -0.24 4.24
C SER A 236 17.54 0.00 4.96
N ALA A 237 18.58 0.39 4.21
CA ALA A 237 19.89 0.75 4.76
C ALA A 237 19.88 2.07 5.55
N ASP A 238 18.86 2.92 5.35
CA ASP A 238 18.71 4.17 6.09
C ASP A 238 18.12 3.94 7.50
N ILE A 239 17.62 2.72 7.79
CA ILE A 239 17.01 2.36 9.07
C ILE A 239 18.07 1.77 9.99
N GLU A 240 18.20 2.37 11.19
CA GLU A 240 19.04 1.79 12.24
C GLU A 240 18.40 0.54 12.82
N LEU A 241 19.11 -0.58 12.73
CA LEU A 241 18.68 -1.84 13.31
C LEU A 241 19.06 -1.89 14.81
N PRO A 242 18.26 -2.59 15.64
CA PRO A 242 18.65 -2.83 17.02
C PRO A 242 19.94 -3.66 17.06
N GLY A 243 20.87 -3.26 17.93
CA GLY A 243 22.15 -3.95 18.15
C GLY A 243 21.98 -5.32 18.83
#